data_a34453b851fe6ae561824770a2daa87c
#
_entry.id   a34453b851fe6ae561824770a2daa87c
#
_cell.length_a   1.000
_cell.length_b   1.000
_cell.length_c   1.000
_cell.angle_alpha   90.00
_cell.angle_beta   90.00
_cell.angle_gamma   90.00
#
_symmetry.space_group_name_H-M   'P 1'
#
loop_
_entity.id
_entity.type
_entity.pdbx_description
1 polymer ?
#
loop_
_entity_poly.entity_id
_entity_poly.type
_entity_poly.pdbx_seq_one_letter_code
_entity_poly.pdbx_strand_id
1 'polypeptide(L)'
;SRGCPFKCIFCVWPAAMTGNDPHGDGKRSVRQYTPDYIENFVREITGRFKFKAIYFDDDTFNIGNKHTEKMSEVMSKFNIPWFAMCRADTSKKETWKTMSESGCQGVKLGVESGSQVVVDKIVNKHLDLKYVQEVVSYIRSLNMSVHGTFTYGLPGETKEDMIMTKKFINDTNFSTVQESGTAEIEGTPLHTLINEEKLATYPGAIADKNYDRQKDGGKKWQSLVKELQNN
;
A
#
# COMPACT_ATOMS: atom_id res chain seq x y z
N SER A 1 -0.97 -14.79 -2.61
CA SER A 1 -1.30 -14.41 -4.01
C SER A 1 -0.13 -13.71 -4.69
N ARG A 2 -0.28 -13.52 -5.99
CA ARG A 2 0.61 -12.72 -6.84
C ARG A 2 -0.25 -11.87 -7.77
N GLY A 3 0.16 -10.61 -7.97
CA GLY A 3 -0.54 -9.66 -8.83
C GLY A 3 -1.64 -8.89 -8.11
N CYS A 4 -1.98 -7.75 -8.70
CA CYS A 4 -2.96 -6.80 -8.18
C CYS A 4 -3.76 -6.24 -9.35
N PRO A 5 -5.10 -6.11 -9.26
CA PRO A 5 -5.91 -5.61 -10.36
C PRO A 5 -5.85 -4.09 -10.53
N PHE A 6 -5.27 -3.38 -9.57
CA PHE A 6 -5.21 -1.91 -9.57
C PHE A 6 -4.03 -1.38 -10.38
N LYS A 7 -4.13 -0.12 -10.80
CA LYS A 7 -3.19 0.51 -11.73
C LYS A 7 -2.50 1.75 -11.13
N CYS A 8 -2.06 1.65 -9.88
CA CYS A 8 -1.28 2.73 -9.25
C CYS A 8 0.00 3.00 -10.05
N ILE A 9 0.25 4.28 -10.38
CA ILE A 9 1.27 4.66 -11.38
C ILE A 9 2.71 4.30 -10.99
N PHE A 10 3.02 4.25 -9.69
CA PHE A 10 4.37 3.95 -9.19
C PHE A 10 4.61 2.45 -8.94
N CYS A 11 3.57 1.61 -9.12
CA CYS A 11 3.65 0.21 -8.73
C CYS A 11 4.58 -0.58 -9.66
N VAL A 12 5.64 -1.13 -9.09
CA VAL A 12 6.65 -1.91 -9.82
C VAL A 12 6.19 -3.34 -10.13
N TRP A 13 5.24 -3.89 -9.38
CA TRP A 13 4.86 -5.29 -9.51
C TRP A 13 4.37 -5.70 -10.91
N PRO A 14 3.57 -4.89 -11.62
CA PRO A 14 3.20 -5.24 -12.98
C PRO A 14 4.41 -5.34 -13.91
N ALA A 15 5.33 -4.40 -13.83
CA ALA A 15 6.56 -4.42 -14.61
C ALA A 15 7.43 -5.66 -14.28
N ALA A 16 7.57 -5.99 -12.98
CA ALA A 16 8.36 -7.13 -12.53
C ALA A 16 7.73 -8.49 -12.88
N MET A 17 6.40 -8.58 -12.95
CA MET A 17 5.69 -9.86 -13.10
C MET A 17 5.25 -10.18 -14.52
N THR A 18 5.05 -9.18 -15.36
CA THR A 18 4.48 -9.35 -16.71
C THR A 18 5.32 -8.70 -17.81
N GLY A 19 6.47 -8.13 -17.46
CA GLY A 19 7.26 -7.26 -18.29
C GLY A 19 6.90 -5.79 -18.08
N ASN A 20 7.61 -4.90 -18.73
CA ASN A 20 7.41 -3.46 -18.57
C ASN A 20 5.97 -3.05 -18.92
N ASP A 21 5.41 -2.17 -18.11
CA ASP A 21 4.09 -1.57 -18.31
C ASP A 21 4.19 -0.04 -18.22
N PRO A 22 4.96 0.58 -19.13
CA PRO A 22 5.33 2.00 -19.02
C PRO A 22 4.16 2.97 -19.18
N HIS A 23 3.04 2.52 -19.72
CA HIS A 23 1.84 3.35 -19.90
C HIS A 23 0.67 2.94 -18.98
N GLY A 24 0.82 1.87 -18.20
CA GLY A 24 -0.22 1.40 -17.28
C GLY A 24 -1.45 0.78 -17.97
N ASP A 25 -1.34 0.43 -19.24
CA ASP A 25 -2.43 -0.14 -20.05
C ASP A 25 -2.40 -1.67 -20.11
N GLY A 26 -1.33 -2.28 -19.62
CA GLY A 26 -1.17 -3.72 -19.54
C GLY A 26 -2.28 -4.41 -18.76
N LYS A 27 -2.59 -5.64 -19.18
CA LYS A 27 -3.60 -6.46 -18.51
C LYS A 27 -3.14 -6.84 -17.11
N ARG A 28 -3.94 -6.49 -16.11
CA ARG A 28 -3.72 -6.90 -14.72
C ARG A 28 -4.29 -8.29 -14.46
N SER A 29 -3.54 -9.12 -13.75
CA SER A 29 -3.99 -10.45 -13.34
C SER A 29 -3.70 -10.68 -11.86
N VAL A 30 -4.56 -11.46 -11.22
CA VAL A 30 -4.35 -11.94 -9.85
C VAL A 30 -4.29 -13.46 -9.89
N ARG A 31 -3.24 -14.03 -9.35
CA ARG A 31 -3.07 -15.48 -9.22
C ARG A 31 -3.09 -15.83 -7.75
N GLN A 32 -4.13 -16.52 -7.33
CA GLN A 32 -4.32 -16.92 -5.94
C GLN A 32 -3.90 -18.38 -5.75
N TYR A 33 -3.14 -18.64 -4.71
CA TYR A 33 -2.88 -19.99 -4.26
C TYR A 33 -4.14 -20.60 -3.65
N THR A 34 -4.34 -21.89 -3.81
CA THR A 34 -5.46 -22.56 -3.14
C THR A 34 -5.25 -22.61 -1.62
N PRO A 35 -6.33 -22.61 -0.83
CA PRO A 35 -6.22 -22.78 0.62
C PRO A 35 -5.44 -24.03 1.03
N ASP A 36 -5.67 -25.15 0.36
CA ASP A 36 -4.97 -26.41 0.64
C ASP A 36 -3.46 -26.32 0.38
N TYR A 37 -3.07 -25.63 -0.69
CA TYR A 37 -1.64 -25.39 -0.96
C TYR A 37 -0.99 -24.59 0.17
N ILE A 38 -1.65 -23.52 0.61
CA ILE A 38 -1.11 -22.68 1.70
C ILE A 38 -1.13 -23.44 3.03
N GLU A 39 -2.15 -24.21 3.31
CA GLU A 39 -2.19 -25.05 4.52
C GLU A 39 -0.99 -26.01 4.56
N ASN A 40 -0.74 -26.72 3.47
CA ASN A 40 0.38 -27.65 3.38
C ASN A 40 1.72 -26.91 3.51
N PHE A 41 1.86 -25.78 2.83
CA PHE A 41 3.07 -24.95 2.90
C PHE A 41 3.33 -24.45 4.33
N VAL A 42 2.33 -23.86 4.98
CA VAL A 42 2.47 -23.37 6.37
C VAL A 42 2.78 -24.52 7.31
N ARG A 43 2.12 -25.65 7.17
CA ARG A 43 2.38 -26.86 7.98
C ARG A 43 3.82 -27.34 7.81
N GLU A 44 4.34 -27.37 6.59
CA GLU A 44 5.70 -27.79 6.32
C GLU A 44 6.72 -26.84 6.94
N ILE A 45 6.59 -25.51 6.72
CA ILE A 45 7.55 -24.53 7.24
C ILE A 45 7.52 -24.45 8.77
N THR A 46 6.34 -24.53 9.39
CA THR A 46 6.20 -24.48 10.85
C THR A 46 6.63 -25.77 11.53
N GLY A 47 6.58 -26.90 10.82
CA GLY A 47 7.16 -28.16 11.29
C GLY A 47 8.69 -28.17 11.28
N ARG A 48 9.32 -27.38 10.42
CA ARG A 48 10.80 -27.29 10.29
C ARG A 48 11.41 -26.17 11.10
N PHE A 49 10.69 -25.06 11.26
CA PHE A 49 11.20 -23.82 11.84
C PHE A 49 10.24 -23.25 12.88
N LYS A 50 10.79 -22.58 13.89
CA LYS A 50 10.01 -21.84 14.89
C LYS A 50 9.88 -20.39 14.45
N PHE A 51 8.66 -19.96 14.13
CA PHE A 51 8.35 -18.57 13.79
C PHE A 51 7.59 -17.90 14.94
N LYS A 52 7.84 -16.60 15.14
CA LYS A 52 7.06 -15.77 16.06
C LYS A 52 5.77 -15.26 15.42
N ALA A 53 5.79 -15.05 14.11
CA ALA A 53 4.65 -14.59 13.30
C ALA A 53 4.90 -14.91 11.82
N ILE A 54 3.83 -14.85 11.02
CA ILE A 54 3.88 -14.95 9.56
C ILE A 54 3.38 -13.62 8.98
N TYR A 55 4.10 -13.08 8.01
CA TYR A 55 3.67 -11.91 7.25
C TYR A 55 3.41 -12.32 5.79
N PHE A 56 2.18 -12.10 5.33
CA PHE A 56 1.80 -12.27 3.93
C PHE A 56 2.13 -10.99 3.16
N ASP A 57 3.26 -11.02 2.46
CA ASP A 57 3.76 -9.92 1.63
C ASP A 57 3.21 -10.05 0.19
N ASP A 58 1.90 -10.14 0.10
CA ASP A 58 1.18 -10.15 -1.17
C ASP A 58 1.13 -8.75 -1.77
N ASP A 59 0.98 -8.64 -3.09
CA ASP A 59 0.70 -7.33 -3.72
C ASP A 59 -0.60 -6.71 -3.18
N THR A 60 -1.58 -7.54 -2.87
CA THR A 60 -2.77 -7.23 -2.07
C THR A 60 -3.38 -8.56 -1.62
N PHE A 61 -3.28 -8.88 -0.34
CA PHE A 61 -3.74 -10.15 0.23
C PHE A 61 -5.26 -10.32 0.13
N ASN A 62 -6.00 -9.27 0.42
CA ASN A 62 -7.44 -9.32 0.60
C ASN A 62 -8.25 -9.09 -0.69
N ILE A 63 -7.78 -9.63 -1.82
CA ILE A 63 -8.53 -9.62 -3.07
C ILE A 63 -9.55 -10.76 -3.07
N GLY A 64 -10.84 -10.40 -3.00
CA GLY A 64 -11.96 -11.35 -2.99
C GLY A 64 -12.27 -11.91 -1.60
N ASN A 65 -13.40 -11.48 -1.01
CA ASN A 65 -13.79 -11.81 0.37
C ASN A 65 -13.76 -13.34 0.64
N LYS A 66 -14.39 -14.15 -0.22
CA LYS A 66 -14.43 -15.61 -0.04
C LYS A 66 -13.04 -16.25 0.01
N HIS A 67 -12.11 -15.76 -0.80
CA HIS A 67 -10.74 -16.28 -0.78
C HIS A 67 -10.03 -15.88 0.51
N THR A 68 -10.14 -14.60 0.90
CA THR A 68 -9.55 -14.08 2.13
C THR A 68 -10.08 -14.81 3.37
N GLU A 69 -11.37 -15.06 3.43
CA GLU A 69 -12.01 -15.82 4.52
C GLU A 69 -11.50 -17.26 4.60
N LYS A 70 -11.39 -17.96 3.45
CA LYS A 70 -10.81 -19.31 3.41
C LYS A 70 -9.33 -19.32 3.82
N MET A 71 -8.55 -18.32 3.44
CA MET A 71 -7.17 -18.19 3.89
C MET A 71 -7.08 -17.93 5.40
N SER A 72 -8.01 -17.14 5.95
CA SER A 72 -8.14 -16.94 7.39
C SER A 72 -8.48 -18.25 8.12
N GLU A 73 -9.41 -19.04 7.59
CA GLU A 73 -9.74 -20.38 8.12
C GLU A 73 -8.52 -21.31 8.12
N VAL A 74 -7.68 -21.25 7.09
CA VAL A 74 -6.40 -22.00 7.07
C VAL A 74 -5.51 -21.54 8.22
N MET A 75 -5.33 -20.22 8.38
CA MET A 75 -4.45 -19.68 9.41
C MET A 75 -4.93 -19.97 10.84
N SER A 76 -6.24 -20.07 11.07
CA SER A 76 -6.80 -20.42 12.39
C SER A 76 -6.39 -21.81 12.88
N LYS A 77 -5.96 -22.69 11.97
CA LYS A 77 -5.45 -24.05 12.31
C LYS A 77 -4.04 -24.03 12.91
N PHE A 78 -3.35 -22.91 12.76
CA PHE A 78 -1.98 -22.73 13.23
C PHE A 78 -1.98 -21.69 14.34
N ASN A 79 -1.63 -22.02 15.53
CA ASN A 79 -1.58 -21.04 16.64
C ASN A 79 -0.38 -20.09 16.51
N ILE A 80 -0.30 -19.37 15.38
CA ILE A 80 0.77 -18.45 15.03
C ILE A 80 0.13 -17.12 14.62
N PRO A 81 0.51 -16.00 15.26
CA PRO A 81 0.09 -14.67 14.83
C PRO A 81 0.47 -14.39 13.37
N TRP A 82 -0.39 -13.72 12.64
CA TRP A 82 -0.10 -13.37 11.26
C TRP A 82 -0.50 -11.94 10.90
N PHE A 83 0.09 -11.44 9.84
CA PHE A 83 -0.10 -10.09 9.30
C PHE A 83 -0.22 -10.17 7.79
N ALA A 84 -0.79 -9.14 7.16
CA ALA A 84 -0.93 -9.10 5.71
C ALA A 84 -0.85 -7.69 5.12
N MET A 85 -0.33 -7.60 3.89
CA MET A 85 -0.47 -6.42 3.05
C MET A 85 -1.87 -6.41 2.45
N CYS A 86 -2.63 -5.34 2.69
CA CYS A 86 -4.03 -5.23 2.31
C CYS A 86 -4.33 -3.89 1.63
N ARG A 87 -5.52 -3.82 1.05
CA ARG A 87 -6.13 -2.60 0.58
C ARG A 87 -7.47 -2.39 1.32
N ALA A 88 -7.78 -1.15 1.70
CA ALA A 88 -8.92 -0.87 2.58
C ALA A 88 -10.29 -1.19 1.95
N ASP A 89 -10.43 -0.96 0.63
CA ASP A 89 -11.68 -1.04 -0.12
C ASP A 89 -11.96 -2.40 -0.79
N THR A 90 -11.17 -3.44 -0.51
CA THR A 90 -11.32 -4.76 -1.12
C THR A 90 -11.97 -5.80 -0.21
N SER A 91 -12.26 -5.43 1.05
CA SER A 91 -12.87 -6.34 2.02
C SER A 91 -14.07 -5.72 2.71
N LYS A 92 -15.07 -6.55 2.98
CA LYS A 92 -16.22 -6.22 3.81
C LYS A 92 -15.86 -6.29 5.31
N LYS A 93 -16.71 -5.72 6.16
CA LYS A 93 -16.52 -5.77 7.63
C LYS A 93 -16.43 -7.20 8.16
N GLU A 94 -17.25 -8.10 7.64
CA GLU A 94 -17.27 -9.52 8.02
C GLU A 94 -15.93 -10.18 7.72
N THR A 95 -15.32 -9.89 6.57
CA THR A 95 -14.01 -10.42 6.19
C THR A 95 -12.90 -9.94 7.14
N TRP A 96 -12.89 -8.65 7.49
CA TRP A 96 -11.97 -8.13 8.51
C TRP A 96 -12.15 -8.80 9.88
N LYS A 97 -13.40 -9.06 10.27
CA LYS A 97 -13.71 -9.80 11.49
C LYS A 97 -13.18 -11.23 11.43
N THR A 98 -13.41 -11.95 10.34
CA THR A 98 -12.88 -13.31 10.13
C THR A 98 -11.35 -13.35 10.19
N MET A 99 -10.67 -12.35 9.62
CA MET A 99 -9.21 -12.23 9.73
C MET A 99 -8.78 -12.09 11.20
N SER A 100 -9.41 -11.20 11.97
CA SER A 100 -9.11 -11.04 13.40
C SER A 100 -9.32 -12.33 14.19
N GLU A 101 -10.46 -12.99 14.02
CA GLU A 101 -10.82 -14.23 14.72
C GLU A 101 -9.89 -15.40 14.36
N SER A 102 -9.20 -15.33 13.23
CA SER A 102 -8.23 -16.34 12.77
C SER A 102 -6.79 -16.10 13.24
N GLY A 103 -6.56 -15.10 14.10
CA GLY A 103 -5.24 -14.77 14.64
C GLY A 103 -4.46 -13.70 13.86
N CYS A 104 -5.12 -12.98 12.94
CA CYS A 104 -4.50 -11.80 12.34
C CYS A 104 -4.32 -10.71 13.39
N GLN A 105 -3.07 -10.29 13.59
CA GLN A 105 -2.73 -9.25 14.57
C GLN A 105 -2.63 -7.86 13.95
N GLY A 106 -2.60 -7.78 12.63
CA GLY A 106 -2.55 -6.49 11.97
C GLY A 106 -2.41 -6.56 10.46
N VAL A 107 -2.65 -5.40 9.84
CA VAL A 107 -2.57 -5.24 8.39
C VAL A 107 -1.75 -4.00 8.04
N LYS A 108 -1.13 -4.05 6.89
CA LYS A 108 -0.50 -2.89 6.25
C LYS A 108 -1.40 -2.39 5.13
N LEU A 109 -1.76 -1.11 5.17
CA LEU A 109 -2.62 -0.46 4.18
C LEU A 109 -1.83 0.59 3.41
N GLY A 110 -1.73 0.44 2.09
CA GLY A 110 -1.27 1.51 1.24
C GLY A 110 -2.36 2.57 1.09
N VAL A 111 -2.10 3.80 1.53
CA VAL A 111 -3.00 4.95 1.38
C VAL A 111 -2.43 5.95 0.38
N GLU A 112 -1.15 6.17 0.47
CA GLU A 112 -0.25 6.96 -0.36
C GLU A 112 -0.35 8.47 -0.12
N SER A 113 -1.54 9.05 -0.01
CA SER A 113 -1.75 10.47 0.29
C SER A 113 -3.02 10.69 1.10
N GLY A 114 -3.06 11.79 1.87
CA GLY A 114 -4.26 12.31 2.51
C GLY A 114 -5.02 13.33 1.66
N SER A 115 -4.56 13.60 0.45
CA SER A 115 -5.28 14.38 -0.55
C SER A 115 -6.03 13.47 -1.51
N GLN A 116 -7.36 13.60 -1.56
CA GLN A 116 -8.19 12.81 -2.47
C GLN A 116 -7.81 13.05 -3.94
N VAL A 117 -7.42 14.27 -4.27
CA VAL A 117 -6.97 14.61 -5.62
C VAL A 117 -5.70 13.84 -5.99
N VAL A 118 -4.74 13.79 -5.07
CA VAL A 118 -3.50 13.02 -5.29
C VAL A 118 -3.81 11.53 -5.44
N VAL A 119 -4.63 10.96 -4.58
CA VAL A 119 -5.01 9.55 -4.62
C VAL A 119 -5.69 9.17 -5.94
N ASP A 120 -6.59 10.03 -6.43
CA ASP A 120 -7.39 9.74 -7.62
C ASP A 120 -6.69 10.12 -8.92
N LYS A 121 -6.09 11.32 -8.98
CA LYS A 121 -5.61 11.93 -10.23
C LYS A 121 -4.13 11.71 -10.48
N ILE A 122 -3.33 11.60 -9.41
CA ILE A 122 -1.88 11.39 -9.54
C ILE A 122 -1.55 9.92 -9.37
N VAL A 123 -1.93 9.32 -8.25
CA VAL A 123 -1.62 7.91 -7.97
C VAL A 123 -2.45 6.94 -8.80
N ASN A 124 -3.62 7.34 -9.27
CA ASN A 124 -4.58 6.48 -9.95
C ASN A 124 -5.01 5.28 -9.08
N LYS A 125 -5.20 5.55 -7.78
CA LYS A 125 -5.57 4.51 -6.81
C LYS A 125 -7.08 4.39 -6.60
N HIS A 126 -7.83 5.48 -6.79
CA HIS A 126 -9.29 5.54 -6.62
C HIS A 126 -9.76 4.97 -5.28
N LEU A 127 -9.13 5.42 -4.20
CA LEU A 127 -9.41 4.99 -2.84
C LEU A 127 -10.07 6.15 -2.07
N ASP A 128 -11.30 5.97 -1.62
CA ASP A 128 -12.02 6.96 -0.81
C ASP A 128 -11.36 7.09 0.57
N LEU A 129 -10.78 8.25 0.84
CA LEU A 129 -10.04 8.53 2.08
C LEU A 129 -10.95 8.53 3.32
N LYS A 130 -12.19 8.98 3.19
CA LYS A 130 -13.16 8.91 4.29
C LYS A 130 -13.48 7.47 4.64
N TYR A 131 -13.67 6.63 3.63
CA TYR A 131 -13.88 5.20 3.84
C TYR A 131 -12.64 4.53 4.46
N VAL A 132 -11.42 4.94 4.10
CA VAL A 132 -10.20 4.46 4.76
C VAL A 132 -10.23 4.72 6.27
N GLN A 133 -10.63 5.91 6.70
CA GLN A 133 -10.73 6.24 8.13
C GLN A 133 -11.74 5.34 8.86
N GLU A 134 -12.89 5.08 8.23
CA GLU A 134 -13.91 4.17 8.76
C GLU A 134 -13.37 2.74 8.88
N VAL A 135 -12.69 2.24 7.85
CA VAL A 135 -12.09 0.90 7.84
C VAL A 135 -10.98 0.77 8.88
N VAL A 136 -10.09 1.76 8.99
CA VAL A 136 -9.03 1.77 10.01
C VAL A 136 -9.65 1.74 11.41
N SER A 137 -10.65 2.57 11.68
CA SER A 137 -11.35 2.58 12.97
C SER A 137 -11.99 1.23 13.28
N TYR A 138 -12.62 0.60 12.28
CA TYR A 138 -13.21 -0.72 12.43
C TYR A 138 -12.18 -1.81 12.71
N ILE A 139 -11.10 -1.87 11.94
CA ILE A 139 -10.02 -2.84 12.16
C ILE A 139 -9.41 -2.67 13.55
N ARG A 140 -9.19 -1.43 14.00
CA ARG A 140 -8.70 -1.12 15.35
C ARG A 140 -9.66 -1.60 16.44
N SER A 141 -10.97 -1.50 16.20
CA SER A 141 -11.99 -2.02 17.14
C SER A 141 -11.98 -3.55 17.28
N LEU A 142 -11.41 -4.24 16.31
CA LEU A 142 -11.16 -5.69 16.33
C LEU A 142 -9.83 -6.07 17.02
N ASN A 143 -9.17 -5.14 17.69
CA ASN A 143 -7.84 -5.30 18.31
C ASN A 143 -6.70 -5.65 17.34
N MET A 144 -6.87 -5.41 16.04
CA MET A 144 -5.78 -5.52 15.07
C MET A 144 -5.02 -4.20 14.94
N SER A 145 -3.71 -4.29 14.71
CA SER A 145 -2.90 -3.13 14.35
C SER A 145 -3.10 -2.75 12.88
N VAL A 146 -3.01 -1.45 12.59
CA VAL A 146 -3.03 -0.94 11.21
C VAL A 146 -1.79 -0.10 10.98
N HIS A 147 -0.97 -0.53 10.02
CA HIS A 147 0.19 0.21 9.53
C HIS A 147 -0.17 0.91 8.23
N GLY A 148 -0.17 2.26 8.23
CA GLY A 148 -0.44 3.08 7.04
C GLY A 148 0.84 3.40 6.28
N THR A 149 0.83 3.33 4.94
CA THR A 149 1.95 3.79 4.11
C THR A 149 1.58 4.99 3.28
N PHE A 150 2.48 5.98 3.24
CA PHE A 150 2.31 7.26 2.58
C PHE A 150 3.54 7.61 1.76
N THR A 151 3.31 8.26 0.62
CA THR A 151 4.33 8.63 -0.35
C THR A 151 4.23 10.12 -0.64
N TYR A 152 5.33 10.84 -0.55
CA TYR A 152 5.42 12.28 -0.79
C TYR A 152 6.30 12.60 -1.99
N GLY A 153 6.09 13.77 -2.58
CA GLY A 153 6.86 14.23 -3.73
C GLY A 153 6.45 13.55 -5.03
N LEU A 154 5.19 13.11 -5.11
CA LEU A 154 4.60 12.64 -6.36
C LEU A 154 4.57 13.79 -7.37
N PRO A 155 4.87 13.55 -8.64
CA PRO A 155 4.78 14.59 -9.67
C PRO A 155 3.38 15.19 -9.73
N GLY A 156 3.28 16.51 -9.59
CA GLY A 156 2.00 17.23 -9.52
C GLY A 156 1.42 17.38 -8.12
N GLU A 157 1.99 16.73 -7.10
CA GLU A 157 1.61 16.95 -5.71
C GLU A 157 2.10 18.33 -5.21
N THR A 158 1.23 19.07 -4.54
CA THR A 158 1.54 20.38 -3.97
C THR A 158 1.94 20.27 -2.49
N LYS A 159 2.48 21.36 -1.94
CA LYS A 159 2.76 21.42 -0.49
C LYS A 159 1.49 21.30 0.33
N GLU A 160 0.40 21.88 -0.14
CA GLU A 160 -0.92 21.81 0.48
C GLU A 160 -1.42 20.36 0.55
N ASP A 161 -1.24 19.57 -0.51
CA ASP A 161 -1.57 18.13 -0.52
C ASP A 161 -0.76 17.35 0.51
N MET A 162 0.52 17.70 0.66
CA MET A 162 1.37 17.07 1.68
C MET A 162 0.94 17.43 3.09
N ILE A 163 0.53 18.67 3.33
CA ILE A 163 -0.05 19.12 4.61
C ILE A 163 -1.36 18.36 4.88
N MET A 164 -2.22 18.19 3.86
CA MET A 164 -3.43 17.38 3.98
C MET A 164 -3.09 15.93 4.35
N THR A 165 -2.00 15.37 3.80
CA THR A 165 -1.53 14.03 4.14
C THR A 165 -1.10 13.94 5.60
N LYS A 166 -0.34 14.90 6.11
CA LYS A 166 0.03 14.94 7.54
C LYS A 166 -1.21 15.04 8.44
N LYS A 167 -2.15 15.91 8.07
CA LYS A 167 -3.42 16.02 8.79
C LYS A 167 -4.20 14.70 8.79
N PHE A 168 -4.33 14.06 7.63
CA PHE A 168 -5.02 12.78 7.50
C PHE A 168 -4.39 11.70 8.39
N ILE A 169 -3.06 11.62 8.43
CA ILE A 169 -2.32 10.70 9.30
C ILE A 169 -2.67 10.95 10.77
N ASN A 170 -2.65 12.20 11.20
CA ASN A 170 -2.94 12.58 12.58
C ASN A 170 -4.41 12.33 12.97
N ASP A 171 -5.33 12.55 12.04
CA ASP A 171 -6.77 12.37 12.26
C ASP A 171 -7.21 10.89 12.16
N THR A 172 -6.35 10.01 11.66
CA THR A 172 -6.67 8.60 11.47
C THR A 172 -5.95 7.72 12.50
N ASN A 173 -6.67 6.82 13.13
CA ASN A 173 -6.16 5.98 14.24
C ASN A 173 -5.23 4.84 13.74
N PHE A 174 -4.19 5.16 12.96
CA PHE A 174 -3.15 4.19 12.61
C PHE A 174 -2.36 3.78 13.85
N SER A 175 -1.94 2.51 13.91
CA SER A 175 -1.04 2.03 14.96
C SER A 175 0.39 2.52 14.74
N THR A 176 0.79 2.53 13.48
CA THR A 176 2.09 3.01 13.01
C THR A 176 1.95 3.49 11.58
N VAL A 177 2.86 4.34 11.15
CA VAL A 177 2.91 4.83 9.75
C VAL A 177 4.32 4.72 9.19
N GLN A 178 4.39 4.55 7.88
CA GLN A 178 5.61 4.70 7.08
C GLN A 178 5.40 5.85 6.12
N GLU A 179 6.28 6.82 6.14
CA GLU A 179 6.31 7.96 5.25
C GLU A 179 7.58 7.88 4.39
N SER A 180 7.43 7.91 3.08
CA SER A 180 8.53 7.71 2.13
C SER A 180 8.50 8.76 1.01
N GLY A 181 9.65 9.12 0.47
CA GLY A 181 9.75 9.88 -0.78
C GLY A 181 9.39 9.00 -1.97
N THR A 182 8.84 9.63 -3.01
CA THR A 182 8.51 8.96 -4.28
C THR A 182 9.75 8.32 -4.90
N ALA A 183 9.61 7.08 -5.31
CA ALA A 183 10.62 6.33 -6.04
C ALA A 183 10.23 6.18 -7.51
N GLU A 184 11.02 6.76 -8.40
CA GLU A 184 10.95 6.52 -9.84
C GLU A 184 11.62 5.19 -10.17
N ILE A 185 10.85 4.25 -10.69
CA ILE A 185 11.36 2.91 -11.03
C ILE A 185 11.08 2.66 -12.51
N GLU A 186 12.12 2.32 -13.27
CA GLU A 186 12.02 2.02 -14.70
C GLU A 186 10.97 0.93 -14.97
N GLY A 187 10.23 1.08 -16.07
CA GLY A 187 9.15 0.17 -16.46
C GLY A 187 7.80 0.47 -15.79
N THR A 188 7.72 1.51 -14.97
CA THR A 188 6.45 1.97 -14.38
C THR A 188 5.87 3.17 -15.13
N PRO A 189 4.53 3.38 -15.09
CA PRO A 189 3.92 4.59 -15.66
C PRO A 189 4.50 5.88 -15.06
N LEU A 190 4.84 5.88 -13.78
CA LEU A 190 5.47 7.04 -13.13
C LEU A 190 6.78 7.42 -13.80
N HIS A 191 7.64 6.44 -14.08
CA HIS A 191 8.92 6.68 -14.78
C HIS A 191 8.69 7.30 -16.17
N THR A 192 7.76 6.73 -16.94
CA THR A 192 7.41 7.24 -18.27
C THR A 192 6.90 8.68 -18.22
N LEU A 193 5.98 8.96 -17.29
CA LEU A 193 5.40 10.30 -17.13
C LEU A 193 6.43 11.36 -16.75
N ILE A 194 7.36 11.02 -15.88
CA ILE A 194 8.45 11.93 -15.47
C ILE A 194 9.38 12.21 -16.65
N ASN A 195 9.80 11.18 -17.39
CA ASN A 195 10.74 11.32 -18.49
C ASN A 195 10.13 11.99 -19.74
N GLU A 196 8.84 11.79 -19.99
CA GLU A 196 8.14 12.45 -21.09
C GLU A 196 7.66 13.88 -20.75
N GLU A 197 8.07 14.42 -19.61
CA GLU A 197 7.72 15.77 -19.12
C GLU A 197 6.21 16.05 -18.95
N LYS A 198 5.36 15.05 -19.09
CA LYS A 198 3.89 15.19 -19.06
C LYS A 198 3.36 15.65 -17.71
N LEU A 199 4.13 15.47 -16.63
CA LEU A 199 3.71 15.86 -15.27
C LEU A 199 4.27 17.20 -14.81
N ALA A 200 5.06 17.90 -15.63
CA ALA A 200 5.72 19.15 -15.26
C ALA A 200 4.80 20.38 -15.20
N THR A 201 3.52 20.24 -15.33
CA THR A 201 2.59 21.36 -15.59
C THR A 201 1.76 21.81 -14.39
N TYR A 202 1.95 21.23 -13.20
CA TYR A 202 1.24 21.70 -12.02
C TYR A 202 2.00 22.85 -11.33
N PRO A 203 1.42 24.06 -11.25
CA PRO A 203 2.02 25.13 -10.48
C PRO A 203 2.19 24.71 -9.01
N GLY A 204 3.41 24.87 -8.49
CA GLY A 204 3.73 24.49 -7.10
C GLY A 204 4.12 23.02 -6.89
N ALA A 205 4.25 22.23 -7.95
CA ALA A 205 4.78 20.88 -7.85
C ALA A 205 6.20 20.87 -7.28
N ILE A 206 6.44 20.04 -6.28
CA ILE A 206 7.77 19.88 -5.64
C ILE A 206 8.73 19.07 -6.52
N ALA A 207 8.23 18.40 -7.55
CA ALA A 207 9.05 17.71 -8.54
C ALA A 207 9.83 18.74 -9.39
N ASP A 208 11.04 19.02 -8.97
CA ASP A 208 11.98 19.86 -9.71
C ASP A 208 12.64 19.02 -10.82
N LYS A 209 12.55 19.49 -12.07
CA LYS A 209 13.19 18.86 -13.23
C LYS A 209 14.72 18.70 -13.08
N ASN A 210 15.35 19.51 -12.23
CA ASN A 210 16.79 19.46 -11.94
C ASN A 210 17.11 18.60 -10.72
N TYR A 211 16.17 17.82 -10.22
CA TYR A 211 16.36 16.96 -9.07
C TYR A 211 17.24 15.75 -9.41
N ASP A 212 18.51 15.81 -9.01
CA ASP A 212 19.41 14.66 -9.07
C ASP A 212 19.15 13.74 -7.87
N ARG A 213 18.42 12.68 -8.12
CA ARG A 213 17.99 11.71 -7.13
C ARG A 213 19.13 11.04 -6.38
N GLN A 214 20.25 10.76 -7.05
CA GLN A 214 21.39 10.11 -6.41
C GLN A 214 22.13 11.07 -5.48
N LYS A 215 22.14 12.37 -5.80
CA LYS A 215 22.82 13.40 -5.00
C LYS A 215 21.94 14.04 -3.95
N ASP A 216 20.64 14.28 -4.25
CA ASP A 216 19.77 15.15 -3.48
C ASP A 216 18.62 14.41 -2.75
N GLY A 217 18.33 13.14 -3.11
CA GLY A 217 17.14 12.41 -2.62
C GLY A 217 16.96 12.41 -1.13
N GLY A 218 18.01 12.06 -0.39
CA GLY A 218 17.94 12.01 1.06
C GLY A 218 17.84 13.39 1.73
N LYS A 219 18.54 14.39 1.20
CA LYS A 219 18.58 15.73 1.81
C LYS A 219 17.30 16.53 1.58
N LYS A 220 16.74 16.50 0.35
CA LYS A 220 15.46 17.17 0.06
C LYS A 220 14.30 16.53 0.83
N TRP A 221 14.27 15.22 0.92
CA TRP A 221 13.27 14.52 1.71
C TRP A 221 13.35 14.91 3.20
N GLN A 222 14.53 14.88 3.81
CA GLN A 222 14.73 15.28 5.20
C GLN A 222 14.35 16.74 5.45
N SER A 223 14.65 17.65 4.50
CA SER A 223 14.24 19.05 4.57
C SER A 223 12.72 19.21 4.50
N LEU A 224 12.07 18.50 3.57
CA LEU A 224 10.62 18.52 3.42
C LEU A 224 9.93 17.96 4.68
N VAL A 225 10.39 16.85 5.22
CA VAL A 225 9.84 16.26 6.46
C VAL A 225 9.93 17.25 7.61
N LYS A 226 11.07 17.94 7.78
CA LYS A 226 11.22 18.98 8.82
C LYS A 226 10.26 20.14 8.61
N GLU A 227 10.08 20.60 7.38
CA GLU A 227 9.15 21.68 7.05
C GLU A 227 7.70 21.30 7.34
N LEU A 228 7.30 20.07 7.00
CA LEU A 228 5.96 19.54 7.25
C LEU A 228 5.68 19.29 8.74
N GLN A 229 6.71 19.00 9.54
CA GLN A 229 6.58 18.82 10.99
C GLN A 229 6.44 20.15 11.75
N ASN A 230 6.85 21.26 11.15
CA ASN A 230 6.81 22.59 11.76
C ASN A 230 5.56 23.40 11.38
N ASN A 231 4.66 22.87 10.57
CA ASN A 231 3.36 23.40 10.17
C ASN A 231 2.22 22.52 10.69
#